data_c1e0f1e3b113bebf48ca93e56005c881
#
_entry.id   c1e0f1e3b113bebf48ca93e56005c881
#
_cell.length_a   1.000
_cell.length_b   1.000
_cell.length_c   1.000
_cell.angle_alpha   90.00
_cell.angle_beta   90.00
_cell.angle_gamma   90.00
#
_symmetry.space_group_name_H-M   'P 1'
#
loop_
_entity.id
_entity.type
_entity.pdbx_description
1 polymer ?
#
loop_
_entity_poly.entity_id
_entity_poly.type
_entity_poly.pdbx_seq_one_letter_code
_entity_poly.pdbx_strand_id
1 'polypeptide(L)'
;HGFTPWFETGFYIFTSSRNGDGVDWVGDHIRPRFSIPEKWHWPVGLSISNEIGYQRHAFSPDTWTWEIRPIIDKKLGRWYAAFNPAFDRSFHGSGVSKGFEFSPNFKFSYDFTPKIAGGLEYYGALGPVTGFDPLKDQQQQIFPAIDLNFSPRWEFNFGVGVGATRGTDHLIAKMILGYRFDF
;
A
#
# COMPACT_ATOMS: atom_id res chain seq x y z
N HIS A 1 -6.60 13.85 3.16
CA HIS A 1 -7.75 14.72 3.43
C HIS A 1 -8.94 14.32 2.58
N GLY A 2 -10.11 14.08 3.21
CA GLY A 2 -11.38 13.81 2.52
C GLY A 2 -12.08 15.12 2.17
N PHE A 3 -12.37 15.34 0.91
CA PHE A 3 -13.06 16.53 0.42
C PHE A 3 -14.56 16.28 0.25
N THR A 4 -14.92 15.07 -0.13
CA THR A 4 -16.30 14.63 -0.34
C THR A 4 -16.44 13.16 0.06
N PRO A 5 -17.67 12.61 0.17
CA PRO A 5 -17.88 11.17 0.43
C PRO A 5 -17.31 10.21 -0.64
N TRP A 6 -16.87 10.73 -1.77
CA TRP A 6 -16.36 9.95 -2.91
C TRP A 6 -14.94 10.35 -3.34
N PHE A 7 -14.35 11.41 -2.73
CA PHE A 7 -13.02 11.90 -3.11
C PHE A 7 -12.18 12.30 -1.90
N GLU A 8 -10.97 11.79 -1.85
CA GLU A 8 -9.93 12.16 -0.89
C GLU A 8 -8.56 12.27 -1.56
N THR A 9 -7.62 12.95 -0.92
CA THR A 9 -6.22 13.04 -1.35
C THR A 9 -5.28 12.84 -0.17
N GLY A 10 -4.29 11.95 -0.36
CA GLY A 10 -3.14 11.80 0.53
C GLY A 10 -1.94 12.56 0.00
N PHE A 11 -1.17 13.17 0.91
CA PHE A 11 0.15 13.74 0.64
C PHE A 11 1.16 12.98 1.50
N TYR A 12 2.24 12.52 0.87
CA TYR A 12 3.25 11.72 1.52
C TYR A 12 4.60 12.39 1.38
N ILE A 13 5.33 12.47 2.49
CA ILE A 13 6.72 12.90 2.54
C ILE A 13 7.53 11.69 3.00
N PHE A 14 8.48 11.26 2.19
CA PHE A 14 9.33 10.12 2.52
C PHE A 14 10.68 10.61 3.02
N THR A 15 11.12 10.02 4.12
CA THR A 15 12.43 10.26 4.70
C THR A 15 13.15 8.93 4.93
N SER A 16 14.46 8.96 4.87
CA SER A 16 15.33 7.82 5.20
C SER A 16 16.25 8.23 6.33
N SER A 17 16.45 7.34 7.28
CA SER A 17 17.47 7.50 8.31
C SER A 17 18.42 6.31 8.24
N ARG A 18 19.69 6.57 8.05
CA ARG A 18 20.77 5.57 8.02
C ARG A 18 21.78 5.86 9.10
N ASN A 19 22.40 4.80 9.62
CA ASN A 19 23.41 4.94 10.66
C ASN A 19 24.59 5.79 10.15
N GLY A 20 24.84 6.94 10.80
CA GLY A 20 25.90 7.87 10.46
C GLY A 20 25.54 9.02 9.52
N ASP A 21 24.42 8.94 8.77
CA ASP A 21 24.08 9.92 7.73
C ASP A 21 22.94 10.90 8.15
N GLY A 22 22.32 10.66 9.33
CA GLY A 22 21.19 11.49 9.78
C GLY A 22 19.88 11.15 9.09
N VAL A 23 19.04 12.17 8.87
CA VAL A 23 17.73 12.04 8.22
C VAL A 23 17.76 12.79 6.88
N ASP A 24 17.51 12.06 5.80
CA ASP A 24 17.42 12.58 4.46
C ASP A 24 15.98 12.60 3.94
N TRP A 25 15.60 13.62 3.19
CA TRP A 25 14.40 13.60 2.38
C TRP A 25 14.60 12.71 1.15
N VAL A 26 13.67 11.79 0.93
CA VAL A 26 13.71 10.81 -0.16
C VAL A 26 12.88 11.28 -1.34
N GLY A 27 11.68 11.80 -1.08
CA GLY A 27 10.75 12.23 -2.10
C GLY A 27 9.35 12.50 -1.54
N ASP A 28 8.44 12.88 -2.44
CA ASP A 28 7.06 13.22 -2.11
C ASP A 28 6.09 12.57 -3.09
N HIS A 29 4.94 12.12 -2.59
CA HIS A 29 3.88 11.57 -3.42
C HIS A 29 2.55 12.25 -3.12
N ILE A 30 1.71 12.35 -4.15
CA ILE A 30 0.31 12.75 -4.04
C ILE A 30 -0.57 11.59 -4.49
N ARG A 31 -1.60 11.27 -3.70
CA ARG A 31 -2.49 10.13 -3.92
C ARG A 31 -3.96 10.55 -3.89
N PRO A 32 -4.54 11.06 -4.99
CA PRO A 32 -5.99 11.17 -5.11
C PRO A 32 -6.64 9.79 -5.15
N ARG A 33 -7.74 9.63 -4.40
CA ARG A 33 -8.56 8.42 -4.37
C ARG A 33 -10.03 8.77 -4.59
N PHE A 34 -10.68 7.99 -5.45
CA PHE A 34 -12.10 8.05 -5.73
C PHE A 34 -12.76 6.78 -5.23
N SER A 35 -13.86 6.89 -4.48
CA SER A 35 -14.56 5.77 -3.86
C SER A 35 -16.04 5.82 -4.20
N ILE A 36 -16.66 4.66 -4.35
CA ILE A 36 -18.12 4.58 -4.39
C ILE A 36 -18.66 4.89 -2.99
N PRO A 37 -19.54 5.89 -2.84
CA PRO A 37 -20.09 6.25 -1.55
C PRO A 37 -20.91 5.11 -0.92
N GLU A 38 -20.75 4.86 0.39
CA GLU A 38 -21.50 3.83 1.13
C GLU A 38 -23.03 3.96 0.99
N LYS A 39 -23.54 5.18 0.86
CA LYS A 39 -24.96 5.45 0.65
C LYS A 39 -25.56 4.82 -0.61
N TRP A 40 -24.74 4.36 -1.56
CA TRP A 40 -25.20 3.66 -2.76
C TRP A 40 -25.41 2.16 -2.52
N HIS A 41 -25.07 1.66 -1.31
CA HIS A 41 -25.25 0.27 -0.90
C HIS A 41 -24.74 -0.77 -1.89
N TRP A 42 -23.59 -0.51 -2.50
CA TRP A 42 -22.96 -1.48 -3.37
C TRP A 42 -22.58 -2.75 -2.61
N PRO A 43 -22.60 -3.92 -3.27
CA PRO A 43 -22.34 -5.19 -2.60
C PRO A 43 -20.90 -5.34 -2.09
N VAL A 44 -19.99 -4.51 -2.59
CA VAL A 44 -18.59 -4.44 -2.19
C VAL A 44 -18.15 -2.98 -2.11
N GLY A 45 -17.18 -2.67 -1.27
CA GLY A 45 -16.45 -1.41 -1.33
C GLY A 45 -15.62 -1.38 -2.62
N LEU A 46 -15.65 -0.27 -3.34
CA LEU A 46 -14.89 -0.09 -4.58
C LEU A 46 -14.31 1.30 -4.63
N SER A 47 -13.01 1.38 -4.82
CA SER A 47 -12.32 2.64 -5.04
C SER A 47 -11.16 2.48 -6.03
N ILE A 48 -10.71 3.61 -6.55
CA ILE A 48 -9.50 3.69 -7.37
C ILE A 48 -8.59 4.78 -6.80
N SER A 49 -7.39 4.38 -6.48
CA SER A 49 -6.32 5.28 -6.04
C SER A 49 -5.36 5.51 -7.20
N ASN A 50 -4.93 6.75 -7.37
CA ASN A 50 -3.85 7.12 -8.28
C ASN A 50 -2.78 7.79 -7.46
N GLU A 51 -1.52 7.40 -7.63
CA GLU A 51 -0.41 8.01 -6.93
C GLU A 51 0.63 8.47 -7.93
N ILE A 52 0.99 9.75 -7.87
CA ILE A 52 2.11 10.32 -8.61
C ILE A 52 3.19 10.65 -7.60
N GLY A 53 4.39 10.11 -7.82
CA GLY A 53 5.50 10.23 -6.91
C GLY A 53 6.76 10.76 -7.55
N TYR A 54 7.49 11.54 -6.77
CA TYR A 54 8.86 11.91 -7.05
C TYR A 54 9.79 11.32 -6.00
N GLN A 55 10.87 10.70 -6.44
CA GLN A 55 11.97 10.25 -5.57
C GLN A 55 13.30 10.80 -6.07
N ARG A 56 14.16 11.20 -5.14
CA ARG A 56 15.52 11.67 -5.48
C ARG A 56 16.32 10.52 -6.07
N HIS A 57 17.11 10.83 -7.09
CA HIS A 57 17.95 9.85 -7.79
C HIS A 57 18.94 9.10 -6.87
N ALA A 58 19.33 9.72 -5.74
CA ALA A 58 20.18 9.07 -4.73
C ALA A 58 19.50 7.86 -4.03
N PHE A 59 18.18 7.75 -4.09
CA PHE A 59 17.39 6.69 -3.44
C PHE A 59 16.70 5.76 -4.44
N SER A 60 16.42 6.24 -5.65
CA SER A 60 15.81 5.44 -6.71
C SER A 60 16.32 5.90 -8.08
N PRO A 61 16.71 4.97 -8.98
CA PRO A 61 16.99 5.30 -10.37
C PRO A 61 15.75 5.83 -11.09
N ASP A 62 14.57 5.43 -10.65
CA ASP A 62 13.27 5.82 -11.20
C ASP A 62 12.71 6.98 -10.38
N THR A 63 12.92 8.21 -10.87
CA THR A 63 12.64 9.43 -10.09
C THR A 63 11.20 9.88 -10.15
N TRP A 64 10.46 9.55 -11.22
CA TRP A 64 9.04 9.84 -11.36
C TRP A 64 8.27 8.58 -11.64
N THR A 65 7.27 8.30 -10.80
CA THR A 65 6.43 7.11 -10.89
C THR A 65 4.95 7.46 -10.84
N TRP A 66 4.16 6.59 -11.42
CA TRP A 66 2.70 6.62 -11.35
C TRP A 66 2.18 5.25 -11.00
N GLU A 67 1.34 5.19 -9.97
CA GLU A 67 0.62 3.99 -9.57
C GLU A 67 -0.88 4.18 -9.79
N ILE A 68 -1.52 3.18 -10.38
CA ILE A 68 -2.98 3.03 -10.40
C ILE A 68 -3.32 1.81 -9.56
N ARG A 69 -4.16 1.99 -8.54
CA ARG A 69 -4.55 0.93 -7.61
C ARG A 69 -6.07 0.87 -7.48
N PRO A 70 -6.76 -0.01 -8.22
CA PRO A 70 -8.11 -0.43 -7.86
C PRO A 70 -8.10 -1.06 -6.46
N ILE A 71 -9.15 -0.81 -5.69
CA ILE A 71 -9.32 -1.35 -4.34
C ILE A 71 -10.72 -1.94 -4.29
N ILE A 72 -10.80 -3.21 -3.98
CA ILE A 72 -12.05 -3.96 -3.83
C ILE A 72 -12.05 -4.56 -2.44
N ASP A 73 -13.03 -4.22 -1.62
CA ASP A 73 -13.10 -4.75 -0.27
C ASP A 73 -14.51 -5.16 0.14
N LYS A 74 -14.57 -6.05 1.11
CA LYS A 74 -15.83 -6.54 1.68
C LYS A 74 -15.68 -6.84 3.16
N LYS A 75 -16.65 -6.34 3.95
CA LYS A 75 -16.83 -6.75 5.33
C LYS A 75 -18.08 -7.65 5.43
N LEU A 76 -17.90 -8.84 6.00
CA LEU A 76 -18.95 -9.83 6.26
C LEU A 76 -18.93 -10.20 7.73
N GLY A 77 -19.82 -9.58 8.52
CA GLY A 77 -19.81 -9.72 9.96
C GLY A 77 -18.48 -9.27 10.56
N ARG A 78 -17.72 -10.20 11.12
CA ARG A 78 -16.40 -9.95 11.73
C ARG A 78 -15.22 -10.17 10.77
N TRP A 79 -15.48 -10.67 9.57
CA TRP A 79 -14.47 -10.91 8.54
C TRP A 79 -14.33 -9.70 7.61
N TYR A 80 -13.11 -9.38 7.27
CA TYR A 80 -12.78 -8.36 6.27
C TYR A 80 -11.82 -8.93 5.24
N ALA A 81 -12.10 -8.68 3.97
CA ALA A 81 -11.22 -9.04 2.86
C ALA A 81 -11.03 -7.83 1.94
N ALA A 82 -9.82 -7.60 1.48
CA ALA A 82 -9.50 -6.59 0.49
C ALA A 82 -8.53 -7.13 -0.56
N PHE A 83 -8.73 -6.70 -1.80
CA PHE A 83 -7.84 -6.96 -2.92
C PHE A 83 -7.49 -5.63 -3.60
N ASN A 84 -6.20 -5.33 -3.69
CA ASN A 84 -5.64 -4.10 -4.24
C ASN A 84 -4.63 -4.43 -5.33
N PRO A 85 -5.05 -4.70 -6.59
CA PRO A 85 -4.13 -4.83 -7.71
C PRO A 85 -3.53 -3.46 -8.04
N ALA A 86 -2.25 -3.29 -7.78
CA ALA A 86 -1.54 -2.07 -8.15
C ALA A 86 -0.79 -2.26 -9.47
N PHE A 87 -0.80 -1.22 -10.28
CA PHE A 87 -0.07 -1.11 -11.54
C PHE A 87 0.83 0.11 -11.46
N ASP A 88 2.13 -0.13 -11.45
CA ASP A 88 3.15 0.90 -11.30
C ASP A 88 3.83 1.18 -12.64
N ARG A 89 4.14 2.43 -12.93
CA ARG A 89 4.90 2.83 -14.12
C ARG A 89 5.89 3.93 -13.80
N SER A 90 7.12 3.72 -14.25
CA SER A 90 8.16 4.76 -14.22
C SER A 90 8.05 5.67 -15.44
N PHE A 91 8.12 6.99 -15.23
CA PHE A 91 8.19 7.98 -16.32
C PHE A 91 9.61 8.48 -16.56
N HIS A 92 10.50 8.28 -15.61
CA HIS A 92 11.90 8.69 -15.71
C HIS A 92 12.80 7.72 -14.96
N GLY A 93 13.84 7.24 -15.61
CA GLY A 93 14.82 6.29 -15.07
C GLY A 93 14.88 5.00 -15.87
N SER A 94 15.54 4.00 -15.32
CA SER A 94 15.79 2.72 -15.97
C SER A 94 14.53 1.87 -16.14
N GLY A 95 13.54 2.03 -15.27
CA GLY A 95 12.27 1.29 -15.29
C GLY A 95 11.30 1.74 -16.38
N VAL A 96 11.54 2.86 -17.08
CA VAL A 96 10.66 3.36 -18.15
C VAL A 96 10.39 2.31 -19.23
N SER A 97 11.41 1.54 -19.59
CA SER A 97 11.33 0.49 -20.62
C SER A 97 10.47 -0.72 -20.22
N LYS A 98 10.24 -0.93 -18.92
CA LYS A 98 9.44 -2.05 -18.40
C LYS A 98 7.93 -1.87 -18.62
N GLY A 99 7.47 -0.63 -18.85
CA GLY A 99 6.05 -0.32 -18.97
C GLY A 99 5.35 -0.36 -17.61
N PHE A 100 4.16 -0.97 -17.56
CA PHE A 100 3.47 -1.19 -16.29
C PHE A 100 3.99 -2.45 -15.61
N GLU A 101 4.30 -2.35 -14.32
CA GLU A 101 4.63 -3.46 -13.42
C GLU A 101 3.41 -3.77 -12.54
N PHE A 102 3.21 -5.02 -12.19
CA PHE A 102 2.02 -5.48 -11.47
C PHE A 102 2.37 -5.93 -10.05
N SER A 103 1.67 -5.34 -9.09
CA SER A 103 1.85 -5.53 -7.65
C SER A 103 0.52 -5.89 -6.98
N PRO A 104 0.11 -7.18 -6.95
CA PRO A 104 -1.10 -7.60 -6.27
C PRO A 104 -0.93 -7.56 -4.76
N ASN A 105 -1.91 -6.97 -4.05
CA ASN A 105 -1.93 -6.92 -2.60
C ASN A 105 -3.26 -7.45 -2.07
N PHE A 106 -3.21 -8.23 -1.00
CA PHE A 106 -4.39 -8.80 -0.34
C PHE A 106 -4.33 -8.55 1.16
N LYS A 107 -5.50 -8.37 1.77
CA LYS A 107 -5.68 -8.42 3.21
C LYS A 107 -6.88 -9.28 3.52
N PHE A 108 -6.72 -10.16 4.52
CA PHE A 108 -7.79 -10.95 5.08
C PHE A 108 -7.67 -10.92 6.61
N SER A 109 -8.67 -10.38 7.29
CA SER A 109 -8.62 -10.19 8.74
C SER A 109 -9.94 -10.50 9.42
N TYR A 110 -9.87 -10.69 10.75
CA TYR A 110 -10.99 -10.99 11.61
C TYR A 110 -10.98 -10.05 12.81
N ASP A 111 -12.15 -9.45 13.10
CA ASP A 111 -12.35 -8.60 14.28
C ASP A 111 -12.53 -9.48 15.53
N PHE A 112 -11.49 -9.65 16.33
CA PHE A 112 -11.59 -10.33 17.64
C PHE A 112 -12.44 -9.52 18.60
N THR A 113 -12.29 -8.20 18.57
CA THR A 113 -13.08 -7.22 19.31
C THR A 113 -13.33 -6.00 18.43
N PRO A 114 -14.19 -5.04 18.82
CA PRO A 114 -14.34 -3.78 18.10
C PRO A 114 -13.05 -2.94 17.97
N LYS A 115 -12.04 -3.25 18.80
CA LYS A 115 -10.77 -2.50 18.84
C LYS A 115 -9.57 -3.29 18.33
N ILE A 116 -9.71 -4.59 18.14
CA ILE A 116 -8.59 -5.48 17.78
C ILE A 116 -9.03 -6.37 16.63
N ALA A 117 -8.37 -6.24 15.51
CA ALA A 117 -8.45 -7.19 14.41
C ALA A 117 -7.08 -7.81 14.15
N GLY A 118 -7.05 -9.00 13.59
CA GLY A 118 -5.82 -9.64 13.18
C GLY A 118 -6.05 -10.51 11.95
N GLY A 119 -5.01 -10.73 11.18
CA GLY A 119 -5.13 -11.45 9.94
C GLY A 119 -3.82 -11.61 9.18
N LEU A 120 -3.97 -11.86 7.89
CA LEU A 120 -2.87 -12.01 6.95
C LEU A 120 -2.94 -10.90 5.91
N GLU A 121 -1.78 -10.35 5.59
CA GLU A 121 -1.58 -9.45 4.47
C GLU A 121 -0.55 -10.05 3.54
N TYR A 122 -0.80 -9.95 2.24
CA TYR A 122 0.12 -10.36 1.19
C TYR A 122 0.46 -9.16 0.33
N TYR A 123 1.74 -9.03 0.01
CA TYR A 123 2.27 -8.01 -0.91
C TYR A 123 3.14 -8.70 -1.96
N GLY A 124 2.74 -8.53 -3.22
CA GLY A 124 3.47 -9.06 -4.37
C GLY A 124 4.06 -7.95 -5.23
N ALA A 125 5.17 -8.24 -5.92
CA ALA A 125 5.62 -7.50 -7.08
C ALA A 125 6.06 -8.52 -8.13
N LEU A 126 5.28 -8.64 -9.20
CA LEU A 126 5.44 -9.70 -10.19
C LEU A 126 6.28 -9.27 -11.40
N GLY A 127 6.57 -7.97 -11.50
CA GLY A 127 7.28 -7.38 -12.63
C GLY A 127 6.36 -6.93 -13.76
N PRO A 128 6.90 -6.71 -14.97
CA PRO A 128 6.15 -6.14 -16.11
C PRO A 128 4.94 -6.97 -16.52
N VAL A 129 3.81 -6.32 -16.79
CA VAL A 129 2.58 -6.99 -17.25
C VAL A 129 2.74 -7.68 -18.60
N THR A 130 3.72 -7.29 -19.41
CA THR A 130 4.04 -7.88 -20.71
C THR A 130 4.82 -9.18 -20.60
N GLY A 131 5.34 -9.50 -19.41
CA GLY A 131 6.09 -10.73 -19.12
C GLY A 131 6.60 -10.67 -17.70
N PHE A 132 5.89 -11.35 -16.77
CA PHE A 132 6.27 -11.37 -15.36
C PHE A 132 7.69 -11.90 -15.16
N ASP A 133 8.35 -11.38 -14.15
CA ASP A 133 9.67 -11.85 -13.76
C ASP A 133 9.62 -13.33 -13.35
N PRO A 134 10.73 -14.06 -13.48
CA PRO A 134 10.82 -15.41 -12.92
C PRO A 134 10.46 -15.44 -11.44
N LEU A 135 9.73 -16.43 -10.96
CA LEU A 135 9.23 -16.52 -9.59
C LEU A 135 10.30 -16.25 -8.51
N LYS A 136 11.53 -16.68 -8.76
CA LYS A 136 12.65 -16.45 -7.84
C LYS A 136 13.04 -14.95 -7.68
N ASP A 137 12.74 -14.14 -8.68
CA ASP A 137 13.12 -12.72 -8.77
C ASP A 137 11.93 -11.80 -8.40
N GLN A 138 10.70 -12.34 -8.34
CA GLN A 138 9.52 -11.63 -7.86
C GLN A 138 9.60 -11.37 -6.36
N GLN A 139 8.99 -10.29 -5.89
CA GLN A 139 8.76 -10.09 -4.46
C GLN A 139 7.45 -10.76 -4.05
N GLN A 140 7.51 -11.58 -3.01
CA GLN A 140 6.38 -12.31 -2.45
C GLN A 140 6.48 -12.25 -0.93
N GLN A 141 5.60 -11.46 -0.29
CA GLN A 141 5.67 -11.18 1.15
C GLN A 141 4.35 -11.53 1.82
N ILE A 142 4.43 -12.22 2.95
CA ILE A 142 3.26 -12.56 3.78
C ILE A 142 3.48 -12.01 5.18
N PHE A 143 2.49 -11.24 5.68
CA PHE A 143 2.51 -10.62 7.00
C PHE A 143 1.34 -11.12 7.83
N PRO A 144 1.53 -11.96 8.86
CA PRO A 144 0.68 -11.90 10.04
C PRO A 144 0.66 -10.48 10.58
N ALA A 145 -0.51 -9.89 10.70
CA ALA A 145 -0.66 -8.50 11.11
C ALA A 145 -1.81 -8.32 12.10
N ILE A 146 -1.68 -7.30 12.94
CA ILE A 146 -2.69 -6.87 13.89
C ILE A 146 -3.05 -5.41 13.64
N ASP A 147 -4.35 -5.11 13.66
CA ASP A 147 -4.89 -3.76 13.63
C ASP A 147 -5.43 -3.42 15.02
N LEU A 148 -4.98 -2.30 15.58
CA LEU A 148 -5.41 -1.80 16.87
C LEU A 148 -6.10 -0.45 16.70
N ASN A 149 -7.40 -0.41 16.91
CA ASN A 149 -8.25 0.78 16.84
C ASN A 149 -8.55 1.29 18.26
N PHE A 150 -7.56 1.93 18.90
CA PHE A 150 -7.67 2.40 20.28
C PHE A 150 -8.74 3.45 20.47
N SER A 151 -8.96 4.29 19.45
CA SER A 151 -9.99 5.32 19.44
C SER A 151 -10.42 5.65 18.00
N PRO A 152 -11.49 6.43 17.77
CA PRO A 152 -11.87 6.88 16.43
C PRO A 152 -10.79 7.69 15.70
N ARG A 153 -9.84 8.27 16.45
CA ARG A 153 -8.77 9.11 15.90
C ARG A 153 -7.45 8.36 15.65
N TRP A 154 -7.18 7.31 16.40
CA TRP A 154 -5.93 6.57 16.30
C TRP A 154 -6.14 5.21 15.64
N GLU A 155 -5.33 4.94 14.66
CA GLU A 155 -5.20 3.62 14.06
C GLU A 155 -3.75 3.17 14.12
N PHE A 156 -3.56 1.89 14.37
CA PHE A 156 -2.24 1.27 14.42
C PHE A 156 -2.32 -0.09 13.74
N ASN A 157 -1.43 -0.32 12.78
CA ASN A 157 -1.23 -1.62 12.16
C ASN A 157 0.22 -2.05 12.38
N PHE A 158 0.41 -3.27 12.79
CA PHE A 158 1.73 -3.86 12.95
C PHE A 158 1.74 -5.27 12.37
N GLY A 159 2.80 -5.62 11.65
CA GLY A 159 2.99 -6.94 11.09
C GLY A 159 4.47 -7.31 11.01
N VAL A 160 4.74 -8.60 11.15
CA VAL A 160 6.06 -9.18 10.89
C VAL A 160 5.92 -10.13 9.73
N GLY A 161 6.56 -9.79 8.62
CA GLY A 161 6.45 -10.52 7.37
C GLY A 161 7.65 -11.38 7.04
N VAL A 162 7.40 -12.39 6.24
CA VAL A 162 8.42 -13.26 5.67
C VAL A 162 8.37 -13.17 4.14
N GLY A 163 9.55 -13.12 3.53
CA GLY A 163 9.71 -13.23 2.09
C GLY A 163 9.72 -14.69 1.65
N ALA A 164 8.89 -15.02 0.65
CA ALA A 164 8.77 -16.38 0.13
C ALA A 164 9.69 -16.67 -1.07
N THR A 165 10.37 -15.66 -1.60
CA THR A 165 11.23 -15.77 -2.78
C THR A 165 12.62 -15.18 -2.52
N ARG A 166 13.57 -15.43 -3.42
CA ARG A 166 14.93 -14.87 -3.31
C ARG A 166 14.98 -13.35 -3.58
N GLY A 167 14.00 -12.83 -4.35
CA GLY A 167 13.85 -11.39 -4.63
C GLY A 167 13.26 -10.61 -3.45
N THR A 168 12.99 -11.25 -2.31
CA THR A 168 12.33 -10.66 -1.15
C THR A 168 13.21 -10.78 0.09
N ASP A 169 13.23 -9.75 0.94
CA ASP A 169 13.85 -9.80 2.26
C ASP A 169 13.21 -10.92 3.11
N HIS A 170 14.06 -11.70 3.80
CA HIS A 170 13.59 -12.86 4.56
C HIS A 170 12.71 -12.51 5.75
N LEU A 171 12.97 -11.37 6.39
CA LEU A 171 12.22 -10.89 7.56
C LEU A 171 12.02 -9.38 7.46
N ILE A 172 10.76 -8.95 7.55
CA ILE A 172 10.36 -7.56 7.42
C ILE A 172 9.42 -7.21 8.56
N ALA A 173 9.69 -6.14 9.28
CA ALA A 173 8.73 -5.55 10.22
C ALA A 173 8.06 -4.34 9.56
N LYS A 174 6.73 -4.28 9.66
CA LYS A 174 5.91 -3.19 9.16
C LYS A 174 5.14 -2.56 10.31
N MET A 175 5.11 -1.23 10.36
CA MET A 175 4.31 -0.49 11.31
C MET A 175 3.65 0.70 10.60
N ILE A 176 2.35 0.88 10.82
CA ILE A 176 1.60 2.05 10.38
C ILE A 176 0.93 2.65 11.61
N LEU A 177 1.17 3.93 11.86
CA LEU A 177 0.50 4.71 12.89
C LEU A 177 -0.21 5.88 12.22
N GLY A 178 -1.53 5.93 12.35
CA GLY A 178 -2.37 6.97 11.77
C GLY A 178 -3.07 7.79 12.86
N TYR A 179 -3.18 9.10 12.64
CA TYR A 179 -4.00 9.99 13.44
C TYR A 179 -4.93 10.80 12.53
N ARG A 180 -6.23 10.78 12.85
CA ARG A 180 -7.26 11.50 12.11
C ARG A 180 -7.50 12.85 12.77
N PHE A 181 -7.30 13.91 12.00
CA PHE A 181 -7.63 15.27 12.40
C PHE A 181 -9.07 15.60 11.96
N ASP A 182 -9.86 16.15 12.86
CA ASP A 182 -11.17 16.72 12.55
C ASP A 182 -10.92 18.22 12.22
N PHE A 183 -11.23 18.63 11.01
CA PHE A 183 -11.17 20.01 10.54
C PHE A 183 -12.58 20.54 10.32
#